data_2799a8295cade639f6fe501731bdd820
#
_entry.id   2799a8295cade639f6fe501731bdd820
#
_cell.length_a   1.000
_cell.length_b   1.000
_cell.length_c   1.000
_cell.angle_alpha   90.00
_cell.angle_beta   90.00
_cell.angle_gamma   90.00
#
_symmetry.space_group_name_H-M   'P 1'
#
loop_
_entity.id
_entity.type
_entity.pdbx_description
1 polymer ?
#
loop_
_entity_poly.entity_id
_entity_poly.type
_entity_poly.pdbx_seq_one_letter_code
_entity_poly.pdbx_strand_id
1 'polypeptide(L)'
;LQCSTNNMEKKTFRVRECAVSPVEGSASAGDSILIAGSCALFGAQVIAERNRELIKQRFPGRTAARCLALYSENDPRLSPESMAEVQLPKTADVTSVCIPGDGGILAALWDLSVEAKTGFEADLRKIPLRQEVIEVCELVDVNPYRLHAKGCILFTARNGEAAKKALEDEGIPCTVIGWMDKTKGRKLHSGEILTYLDFPAKDELGRILLLQENPAAGI
;
A
#
# COMPACT_ATOMS: atom_id res chain seq x y z
N LEU A 1 6.04 -26.70 28.58
CA LEU A 1 4.79 -26.33 27.91
C LEU A 1 4.25 -25.00 28.44
N GLN A 2 5.05 -23.93 28.38
CA GLN A 2 4.64 -22.57 28.68
C GLN A 2 5.46 -21.64 27.81
N CYS A 3 5.10 -21.55 26.55
CA CYS A 3 5.73 -20.56 25.67
C CYS A 3 4.86 -20.37 24.41
N SER A 4 3.73 -19.70 24.54
CA SER A 4 2.93 -19.29 23.37
C SER A 4 2.02 -18.08 23.60
N THR A 5 1.75 -17.68 24.84
CA THR A 5 0.75 -16.63 25.08
C THR A 5 1.30 -15.20 25.06
N ASN A 6 2.62 -15.02 25.16
CA ASN A 6 3.21 -13.69 25.28
C ASN A 6 3.53 -12.99 23.94
N ASN A 7 3.41 -13.71 22.82
CA ASN A 7 3.73 -13.12 21.51
C ASN A 7 2.49 -12.59 20.77
N MET A 8 1.30 -12.99 21.18
CA MET A 8 0.06 -12.49 20.56
C MET A 8 -0.35 -11.12 21.08
N GLU A 9 -0.16 -10.83 22.36
CA GLU A 9 -0.51 -9.51 22.94
C GLU A 9 0.36 -8.37 22.40
N LYS A 10 1.61 -8.62 22.06
CA LYS A 10 2.49 -7.60 21.48
C LYS A 10 2.17 -7.23 20.01
N LYS A 11 1.51 -8.12 19.27
CA LYS A 11 1.06 -7.84 17.90
C LYS A 11 -0.19 -6.97 17.84
N THR A 12 -1.00 -6.95 18.88
CA THR A 12 -2.29 -6.24 18.93
C THR A 12 -2.10 -4.72 19.02
N PHE A 13 -0.95 -4.22 19.47
CA PHE A 13 -0.68 -2.79 19.59
C PHE A 13 0.02 -2.15 18.38
N ARG A 14 0.51 -2.93 17.44
CA ARG A 14 0.97 -2.40 16.15
C ARG A 14 -0.20 -2.40 15.18
N VAL A 15 -1.01 -1.37 15.24
CA VAL A 15 -2.15 -1.14 14.35
C VAL A 15 -1.71 -1.01 12.88
N ARG A 16 -0.40 -1.00 12.61
CA ARG A 16 0.16 -0.90 11.27
C ARG A 16 1.38 -1.78 11.11
N GLU A 17 1.34 -2.63 10.13
CA GLU A 17 2.50 -3.38 9.67
C GLU A 17 3.43 -2.53 8.79
N CYS A 18 2.98 -1.32 8.44
CA CYS A 18 3.78 -0.37 7.69
C CYS A 18 4.80 0.30 8.62
N ALA A 19 6.05 0.15 8.29
CA ALA A 19 7.15 0.83 8.96
C ALA A 19 7.96 1.61 7.93
N VAL A 20 8.29 2.85 8.25
CA VAL A 20 9.24 3.64 7.46
C VAL A 20 10.65 3.35 7.98
N SER A 21 11.55 3.00 7.07
CA SER A 21 12.94 2.74 7.39
C SER A 21 13.85 3.58 6.49
N PRO A 22 14.71 4.44 7.06
CA PRO A 22 15.67 5.18 6.26
C PRO A 22 16.71 4.21 5.66
N VAL A 23 16.99 4.38 4.37
CA VAL A 23 18.01 3.60 3.66
C VAL A 23 19.32 4.38 3.61
N GLU A 24 19.28 5.63 3.19
CA GLU A 24 20.37 6.62 3.29
C GLU A 24 19.74 7.95 3.70
N GLY A 25 20.00 8.40 4.92
CA GLY A 25 19.35 9.58 5.48
C GLY A 25 17.86 9.38 5.71
N SER A 26 17.08 10.44 5.65
CA SER A 26 15.63 10.43 5.78
C SER A 26 15.00 11.25 4.67
N ALA A 27 13.73 10.99 4.35
CA ALA A 27 12.99 11.77 3.37
C ALA A 27 13.00 13.25 3.74
N SER A 28 13.22 14.09 2.76
CA SER A 28 13.31 15.54 2.90
C SER A 28 12.35 16.25 1.95
N ALA A 29 12.01 17.50 2.29
CA ALA A 29 11.19 18.31 1.39
C ALA A 29 11.84 18.46 0.01
N GLY A 30 11.08 18.18 -1.03
CA GLY A 30 11.52 18.14 -2.42
C GLY A 30 11.81 16.73 -2.95
N ASP A 31 11.95 15.72 -2.07
CA ASP A 31 12.08 14.34 -2.52
C ASP A 31 10.79 13.89 -3.21
N SER A 32 10.95 13.18 -4.31
CA SER A 32 9.83 12.54 -5.02
C SER A 32 9.33 11.34 -4.24
N ILE A 33 8.02 11.10 -4.28
CA ILE A 33 7.36 9.92 -3.69
C ILE A 33 7.01 8.97 -4.82
N LEU A 34 7.46 7.71 -4.69
CA LEU A 34 7.30 6.69 -5.71
C LEU A 34 6.69 5.41 -5.13
N ILE A 35 5.99 4.69 -6.00
CA ILE A 35 5.49 3.34 -5.72
C ILE A 35 6.06 2.39 -6.76
N ALA A 36 6.74 1.34 -6.29
CA ALA A 36 7.12 0.19 -7.09
C ALA A 36 6.04 -0.90 -6.97
N GLY A 37 5.56 -1.40 -8.10
CA GLY A 37 4.48 -2.38 -8.18
C GLY A 37 3.08 -1.77 -8.14
N SER A 38 2.10 -2.58 -7.74
CA SER A 38 0.67 -2.20 -7.66
C SER A 38 0.16 -2.36 -6.23
N CYS A 39 -0.66 -1.40 -5.79
CA CYS A 39 -1.21 -1.38 -4.44
C CYS A 39 -2.38 -2.36 -4.25
N ALA A 40 -2.66 -2.70 -2.98
CA ALA A 40 -3.83 -3.45 -2.51
C ALA A 40 -3.96 -4.88 -3.04
N LEU A 41 -2.91 -5.47 -3.62
CA LEU A 41 -2.98 -6.82 -4.20
C LEU A 41 -3.32 -7.88 -3.17
N PHE A 42 -2.67 -7.84 -2.00
CA PHE A 42 -2.92 -8.79 -0.91
C PHE A 42 -4.34 -8.69 -0.39
N GLY A 43 -4.77 -7.49 0.00
CA GLY A 43 -6.12 -7.29 0.55
C GLY A 43 -7.22 -7.66 -0.44
N ALA A 44 -7.05 -7.31 -1.71
CA ALA A 44 -8.02 -7.67 -2.76
C ALA A 44 -8.06 -9.18 -3.00
N GLN A 45 -6.91 -9.89 -2.99
CA GLN A 45 -6.92 -11.35 -3.09
C GLN A 45 -7.64 -12.00 -1.92
N VAL A 46 -7.40 -11.57 -0.68
CA VAL A 46 -8.09 -12.12 0.51
C VAL A 46 -9.61 -11.93 0.39
N ILE A 47 -10.07 -10.75 -0.04
CA ILE A 47 -11.49 -10.50 -0.29
C ILE A 47 -12.03 -11.41 -1.39
N ALA A 48 -11.31 -11.54 -2.51
CA ALA A 48 -11.72 -12.39 -3.63
C ALA A 48 -11.82 -13.87 -3.23
N GLU A 49 -10.86 -14.37 -2.46
CA GLU A 49 -10.87 -15.76 -1.99
C GLU A 49 -12.05 -16.05 -1.05
N ARG A 50 -12.38 -15.13 -0.17
CA ARG A 50 -13.55 -15.26 0.73
C ARG A 50 -14.88 -15.16 0.01
N ASN A 51 -14.91 -14.43 -1.11
CA ASN A 51 -16.11 -14.26 -1.95
C ASN A 51 -16.00 -15.04 -3.27
N ARG A 52 -15.30 -16.16 -3.26
CA ARG A 52 -14.93 -16.94 -4.47
C ARG A 52 -16.10 -17.24 -5.40
N GLU A 53 -17.23 -17.67 -4.86
CA GLU A 53 -18.40 -18.00 -5.67
C GLU A 53 -19.04 -16.76 -6.29
N LEU A 54 -19.07 -15.65 -5.56
CA LEU A 54 -19.56 -14.36 -6.06
C LEU A 54 -18.62 -13.84 -7.19
N ILE A 55 -17.30 -13.93 -7.01
CA ILE A 55 -16.30 -13.59 -8.03
C ILE A 55 -16.50 -14.40 -9.31
N LYS A 56 -16.71 -15.72 -9.19
CA LYS A 56 -16.95 -16.61 -10.35
C LYS A 56 -18.28 -16.33 -11.08
N GLN A 57 -19.30 -15.94 -10.33
CA GLN A 57 -20.61 -15.57 -10.90
C GLN A 57 -20.55 -14.21 -11.61
N ARG A 58 -19.81 -13.25 -11.04
CA ARG A 58 -19.76 -11.87 -11.52
C ARG A 58 -18.85 -11.67 -12.72
N PHE A 59 -17.72 -12.39 -12.77
CA PHE A 59 -16.68 -12.17 -13.74
C PHE A 59 -16.46 -13.39 -14.66
N PRO A 60 -16.06 -13.16 -15.94
CA PRO A 60 -15.61 -14.23 -16.82
C PRO A 60 -14.48 -15.04 -16.19
N GLY A 61 -14.40 -16.33 -16.46
CA GLY A 61 -13.47 -17.25 -15.80
C GLY A 61 -12.01 -16.78 -15.76
N ARG A 62 -11.50 -16.14 -16.82
CA ARG A 62 -10.14 -15.57 -16.84
C ARG A 62 -9.98 -14.42 -15.86
N THR A 63 -10.94 -13.50 -15.81
CA THR A 63 -10.92 -12.37 -14.85
C THR A 63 -11.08 -12.86 -13.42
N ALA A 64 -12.00 -13.81 -13.17
CA ALA A 64 -12.16 -14.42 -11.87
C ALA A 64 -10.87 -15.09 -11.38
N ALA A 65 -10.16 -15.81 -12.24
CA ALA A 65 -8.87 -16.43 -11.91
C ALA A 65 -7.84 -15.37 -11.54
N ARG A 66 -7.74 -14.27 -12.28
CA ARG A 66 -6.81 -13.15 -11.98
C ARG A 66 -7.14 -12.46 -10.65
N CYS A 67 -8.41 -12.26 -10.32
CA CYS A 67 -8.81 -11.73 -9.01
C CYS A 67 -8.36 -12.64 -7.85
N LEU A 68 -8.40 -13.96 -8.04
CA LEU A 68 -8.01 -14.95 -7.04
C LEU A 68 -6.50 -15.16 -6.93
N ALA A 69 -5.70 -14.57 -7.81
CA ALA A 69 -4.25 -14.75 -7.88
C ALA A 69 -3.46 -13.43 -7.82
N LEU A 70 -4.11 -12.32 -7.45
CA LEU A 70 -3.55 -10.96 -7.49
C LEU A 70 -2.20 -10.83 -6.79
N TYR A 71 -2.10 -11.33 -5.57
CA TYR A 71 -0.89 -11.26 -4.76
C TYR A 71 0.01 -12.47 -4.97
N SER A 72 -0.55 -13.66 -5.13
CA SER A 72 0.22 -14.90 -5.31
C SER A 72 1.02 -14.95 -6.63
N GLU A 73 0.59 -14.19 -7.64
CA GLU A 73 1.30 -14.03 -8.91
C GLU A 73 2.11 -12.71 -8.99
N ASN A 74 2.25 -12.01 -7.85
CA ASN A 74 3.02 -10.77 -7.80
C ASN A 74 4.54 -11.07 -7.83
N ASP A 75 5.32 -10.07 -8.23
CA ASP A 75 6.78 -10.14 -8.19
C ASP A 75 7.24 -10.28 -6.72
N PRO A 76 7.97 -11.35 -6.35
CA PRO A 76 8.41 -11.56 -4.98
C PRO A 76 9.33 -10.46 -4.46
N ARG A 77 10.04 -9.75 -5.34
CA ARG A 77 10.87 -8.59 -4.97
C ARG A 77 10.05 -7.44 -4.38
N LEU A 78 8.75 -7.37 -4.69
CA LEU A 78 7.81 -6.37 -4.20
C LEU A 78 7.04 -6.79 -2.95
N SER A 79 7.34 -7.98 -2.43
CA SER A 79 6.65 -8.56 -1.28
C SER A 79 7.64 -9.02 -0.21
N PRO A 80 8.61 -8.18 0.18
CA PRO A 80 9.59 -8.57 1.17
C PRO A 80 8.92 -8.85 2.52
N GLU A 81 9.42 -9.84 3.24
CA GLU A 81 8.91 -10.18 4.57
C GLU A 81 9.39 -9.20 5.65
N SER A 82 10.54 -8.56 5.40
CA SER A 82 11.09 -7.53 6.28
C SER A 82 11.71 -6.38 5.49
N MET A 83 11.81 -5.22 6.14
CA MET A 83 12.46 -4.03 5.56
C MET A 83 13.93 -4.24 5.20
N ALA A 84 14.62 -5.16 5.88
CA ALA A 84 16.01 -5.49 5.60
C ALA A 84 16.20 -6.22 4.26
N GLU A 85 15.12 -6.77 3.70
CA GLU A 85 15.13 -7.52 2.44
C GLU A 85 14.83 -6.64 1.22
N VAL A 86 14.44 -5.37 1.43
CA VAL A 86 14.17 -4.45 0.33
C VAL A 86 15.47 -4.14 -0.40
N GLN A 87 15.53 -4.54 -1.65
CA GLN A 87 16.65 -4.27 -2.54
C GLN A 87 16.19 -3.33 -3.65
N LEU A 88 16.70 -2.11 -3.62
CA LEU A 88 16.45 -1.11 -4.65
C LEU A 88 17.77 -0.74 -5.35
N PRO A 89 17.74 -0.39 -6.65
CA PRO A 89 18.94 0.00 -7.36
C PRO A 89 19.63 1.18 -6.66
N LYS A 90 20.94 1.09 -6.48
CA LYS A 90 21.72 2.19 -5.86
C LYS A 90 21.63 3.48 -6.66
N THR A 91 21.43 3.36 -7.97
CA THR A 91 21.24 4.49 -8.90
C THR A 91 19.92 5.22 -8.70
N ALA A 92 18.98 4.63 -7.95
CA ALA A 92 17.69 5.27 -7.66
C ALA A 92 17.79 6.40 -6.62
N ASP A 93 18.93 6.58 -5.94
CA ASP A 93 19.16 7.62 -4.92
C ASP A 93 18.01 7.71 -3.89
N VAL A 94 17.66 6.54 -3.35
CA VAL A 94 16.55 6.36 -2.40
C VAL A 94 16.89 7.02 -1.08
N THR A 95 15.94 7.77 -0.52
CA THR A 95 16.09 8.48 0.76
C THR A 95 15.31 7.84 1.90
N SER A 96 14.19 7.18 1.61
CA SER A 96 13.38 6.46 2.60
C SER A 96 12.58 5.35 1.92
N VAL A 97 12.30 4.27 2.65
CA VAL A 97 11.48 3.13 2.18
C VAL A 97 10.41 2.79 3.20
N CYS A 98 9.21 2.48 2.72
CA CYS A 98 8.10 1.98 3.51
C CYS A 98 7.49 0.76 2.81
N ILE A 99 7.20 -0.30 3.55
CA ILE A 99 6.42 -1.44 3.07
C ILE A 99 4.97 -1.23 3.51
N PRO A 100 4.05 -0.89 2.59
CA PRO A 100 2.66 -0.69 2.94
C PRO A 100 2.00 -1.97 3.46
N GLY A 101 1.27 -1.84 4.55
CA GLY A 101 0.51 -2.91 5.20
C GLY A 101 -0.92 -2.49 5.50
N ASP A 102 -1.33 -2.64 6.76
CA ASP A 102 -2.65 -2.24 7.25
C ASP A 102 -2.94 -0.75 7.04
N GLY A 103 -4.17 -0.45 6.66
CA GLY A 103 -4.60 0.90 6.29
C GLY A 103 -4.13 1.35 4.91
N GLY A 104 -3.49 0.44 4.17
CA GLY A 104 -3.14 0.59 2.77
C GLY A 104 -2.10 1.67 2.49
N ILE A 105 -2.11 2.15 1.24
CA ILE A 105 -1.15 3.16 0.80
C ILE A 105 -1.34 4.51 1.51
N LEU A 106 -2.56 4.84 1.95
CA LEU A 106 -2.79 6.08 2.69
C LEU A 106 -2.17 6.04 4.09
N ALA A 107 -2.19 4.89 4.77
CA ALA A 107 -1.48 4.74 6.04
C ALA A 107 0.03 4.82 5.84
N ALA A 108 0.56 4.21 4.79
CA ALA A 108 1.98 4.28 4.46
C ALA A 108 2.45 5.73 4.18
N LEU A 109 1.67 6.50 3.42
CA LEU A 109 1.93 7.93 3.19
C LEU A 109 1.89 8.75 4.48
N TRP A 110 0.96 8.42 5.38
CA TRP A 110 0.93 9.04 6.71
C TRP A 110 2.20 8.75 7.49
N ASP A 111 2.61 7.47 7.58
CA ASP A 111 3.80 7.04 8.33
C ASP A 111 5.07 7.65 7.76
N LEU A 112 5.20 7.70 6.42
CA LEU A 112 6.28 8.39 5.72
C LEU A 112 6.37 9.87 6.13
N SER A 113 5.23 10.57 6.16
CA SER A 113 5.15 11.98 6.56
C SER A 113 5.52 12.20 8.04
N VAL A 114 5.11 11.28 8.92
CA VAL A 114 5.43 11.34 10.36
C VAL A 114 6.93 11.15 10.59
N GLU A 115 7.53 10.15 9.94
CA GLU A 115 8.97 9.87 10.05
C GLU A 115 9.80 11.04 9.52
N ALA A 116 9.45 11.56 8.35
CA ALA A 116 10.13 12.69 7.73
C ALA A 116 9.88 14.03 8.45
N LYS A 117 8.89 14.09 9.36
CA LYS A 117 8.42 15.32 10.03
C LYS A 117 8.04 16.44 9.07
N THR A 118 7.65 16.09 7.85
CA THR A 118 7.19 17.00 6.81
C THR A 118 5.85 16.53 6.24
N GLY A 119 5.16 17.37 5.45
CA GLY A 119 3.99 16.97 4.70
C GLY A 119 4.35 16.41 3.35
N PHE A 120 3.32 16.18 2.56
CA PHE A 120 3.46 15.72 1.18
C PHE A 120 2.32 16.24 0.30
N GLU A 121 2.54 16.14 -0.99
CA GLU A 121 1.52 16.35 -2.00
C GLU A 121 1.55 15.16 -2.97
N ALA A 122 0.43 14.42 -3.09
CA ALA A 122 0.32 13.23 -3.90
C ALA A 122 -0.98 13.21 -4.72
N ASP A 123 -0.94 12.65 -5.92
CA ASP A 123 -2.10 12.47 -6.79
C ASP A 123 -2.62 11.02 -6.67
N LEU A 124 -3.83 10.86 -6.14
CA LEU A 124 -4.50 9.57 -5.97
C LEU A 124 -4.65 8.81 -7.29
N ARG A 125 -4.84 9.53 -8.41
CA ARG A 125 -5.01 8.91 -9.73
C ARG A 125 -3.72 8.31 -10.29
N LYS A 126 -2.56 8.69 -9.72
CA LYS A 126 -1.26 8.13 -10.07
C LYS A 126 -0.90 6.90 -9.26
N ILE A 127 -1.65 6.61 -8.19
CA ILE A 127 -1.43 5.41 -7.39
C ILE A 127 -1.76 4.18 -8.26
N PRO A 128 -0.79 3.27 -8.49
CA PRO A 128 -1.00 2.14 -9.38
C PRO A 128 -1.93 1.09 -8.75
N LEU A 129 -3.11 0.94 -9.32
CA LEU A 129 -4.10 -0.10 -8.99
C LEU A 129 -4.36 -0.94 -10.24
N ARG A 130 -4.37 -2.26 -10.10
CA ARG A 130 -4.83 -3.16 -11.17
C ARG A 130 -6.34 -3.08 -11.28
N GLN A 131 -6.86 -3.28 -12.50
CA GLN A 131 -8.30 -3.29 -12.74
C GLN A 131 -9.01 -4.32 -11.83
N GLU A 132 -8.43 -5.49 -11.65
CA GLU A 132 -8.99 -6.56 -10.82
C GLU A 132 -9.09 -6.16 -9.34
N VAL A 133 -8.19 -5.31 -8.84
CA VAL A 133 -8.29 -4.75 -7.48
C VAL A 133 -9.51 -3.85 -7.38
N ILE A 134 -9.72 -2.98 -8.37
CA ILE A 134 -10.88 -2.07 -8.41
C ILE A 134 -12.16 -2.88 -8.44
N GLU A 135 -12.27 -3.86 -9.34
CA GLU A 135 -13.44 -4.75 -9.48
C GLU A 135 -13.78 -5.49 -8.18
N VAL A 136 -12.77 -6.02 -7.48
CA VAL A 136 -12.96 -6.70 -6.20
C VAL A 136 -13.42 -5.71 -5.11
N CYS A 137 -12.82 -4.52 -5.06
CA CYS A 137 -13.18 -3.50 -4.08
C CYS A 137 -14.60 -2.97 -4.29
N GLU A 138 -15.01 -2.73 -5.54
CA GLU A 138 -16.38 -2.31 -5.89
C GLU A 138 -17.43 -3.37 -5.50
N LEU A 139 -17.08 -4.66 -5.61
CA LEU A 139 -18.00 -5.75 -5.28
C LEU A 139 -18.44 -5.75 -3.80
N VAL A 140 -17.57 -5.27 -2.90
CA VAL A 140 -17.77 -5.29 -1.45
C VAL A 140 -17.78 -3.89 -0.82
N ASP A 141 -17.83 -2.85 -1.64
CA ASP A 141 -17.84 -1.44 -1.24
C ASP A 141 -16.71 -1.07 -0.28
N VAL A 142 -15.46 -1.27 -0.71
CA VAL A 142 -14.26 -0.87 0.03
C VAL A 142 -13.40 0.10 -0.75
N ASN A 143 -12.70 0.97 -0.02
CA ASN A 143 -11.76 1.90 -0.61
C ASN A 143 -10.39 1.22 -0.85
N PRO A 144 -9.94 1.02 -2.11
CA PRO A 144 -8.68 0.34 -2.41
C PRO A 144 -7.44 1.04 -1.85
N TYR A 145 -7.48 2.35 -1.65
CA TYR A 145 -6.36 3.09 -1.08
C TYR A 145 -6.18 2.85 0.43
N ARG A 146 -7.20 2.31 1.11
CA ARG A 146 -7.19 1.94 2.53
C ARG A 146 -7.11 0.44 2.75
N LEU A 147 -7.10 -0.34 1.69
CA LEU A 147 -7.03 -1.78 1.74
C LEU A 147 -5.58 -2.23 1.91
N HIS A 148 -5.34 -3.23 2.78
CA HIS A 148 -4.01 -3.78 3.05
C HIS A 148 -3.16 -3.93 1.78
N ALA A 149 -2.05 -3.19 1.71
CA ALA A 149 -1.34 -2.94 0.46
C ALA A 149 -0.02 -3.69 0.32
N LYS A 150 0.17 -4.80 1.04
CA LYS A 150 1.32 -5.69 0.81
C LYS A 150 1.38 -6.12 -0.66
N GLY A 151 2.56 -6.08 -1.25
CA GLY A 151 2.78 -6.38 -2.67
C GLY A 151 3.27 -5.18 -3.49
N CYS A 152 3.49 -4.03 -2.84
CA CYS A 152 4.19 -2.88 -3.41
C CYS A 152 5.17 -2.29 -2.41
N ILE A 153 6.05 -1.42 -2.88
CA ILE A 153 7.01 -0.68 -2.06
C ILE A 153 6.76 0.81 -2.26
N LEU A 154 6.53 1.55 -1.17
CA LEU A 154 6.51 3.01 -1.16
C LEU A 154 7.91 3.49 -0.79
N PHE A 155 8.46 4.45 -1.53
CA PHE A 155 9.77 5.00 -1.22
C PHE A 155 9.90 6.45 -1.69
N THR A 156 10.92 7.13 -1.19
CA THR A 156 11.28 8.47 -1.65
C THR A 156 12.67 8.47 -2.27
N ALA A 157 12.87 9.38 -3.22
CA ALA A 157 14.15 9.56 -3.90
C ALA A 157 14.35 11.04 -4.26
N ARG A 158 15.63 11.49 -4.26
CA ARG A 158 15.95 12.88 -4.63
C ARG A 158 15.61 13.20 -6.07
N ASN A 159 15.72 12.22 -6.97
CA ASN A 159 15.34 12.35 -8.37
C ASN A 159 14.38 11.23 -8.75
N GLY A 160 13.07 11.54 -8.74
CA GLY A 160 12.02 10.57 -9.00
C GLY A 160 12.07 9.95 -10.40
N GLU A 161 12.39 10.72 -11.44
CA GLU A 161 12.45 10.19 -12.80
C GLU A 161 13.65 9.26 -13.00
N ALA A 162 14.80 9.58 -12.40
CA ALA A 162 15.97 8.71 -12.43
C ALA A 162 15.70 7.41 -11.64
N ALA A 163 15.06 7.51 -10.48
CA ALA A 163 14.68 6.37 -9.66
C ALA A 163 13.66 5.46 -10.38
N LYS A 164 12.63 6.06 -10.98
CA LYS A 164 11.64 5.35 -11.79
C LYS A 164 12.34 4.57 -12.92
N LYS A 165 13.17 5.23 -13.69
CA LYS A 165 13.91 4.60 -14.79
C LYS A 165 14.78 3.45 -14.31
N ALA A 166 15.50 3.62 -13.20
CA ALA A 166 16.37 2.58 -12.65
C ALA A 166 15.61 1.30 -12.27
N LEU A 167 14.37 1.43 -11.75
CA LEU A 167 13.52 0.28 -11.45
C LEU A 167 12.93 -0.35 -12.73
N GLU A 168 12.49 0.49 -13.66
CA GLU A 168 11.93 0.02 -14.95
C GLU A 168 12.99 -0.73 -15.78
N ASP A 169 14.26 -0.30 -15.74
CA ASP A 169 15.38 -0.99 -16.39
C ASP A 169 15.62 -2.40 -15.78
N GLU A 170 15.23 -2.63 -14.52
CA GLU A 170 15.22 -3.95 -13.86
C GLU A 170 13.88 -4.71 -14.05
N GLY A 171 12.96 -4.16 -14.83
CA GLY A 171 11.65 -4.77 -15.08
C GLY A 171 10.64 -4.59 -13.93
N ILE A 172 10.89 -3.66 -13.00
CA ILE A 172 9.98 -3.35 -11.89
C ILE A 172 9.15 -2.11 -12.26
N PRO A 173 7.82 -2.24 -12.43
CA PRO A 173 6.97 -1.09 -12.69
C PRO A 173 7.06 -0.08 -11.54
N CYS A 174 7.27 1.20 -11.88
CA CYS A 174 7.42 2.25 -10.89
C CYS A 174 6.68 3.54 -11.32
N THR A 175 6.05 4.21 -10.37
CA THR A 175 5.28 5.42 -10.62
C THR A 175 5.62 6.51 -9.61
N VAL A 176 5.92 7.72 -10.11
CA VAL A 176 6.02 8.93 -9.28
C VAL A 176 4.61 9.42 -8.99
N ILE A 177 4.22 9.42 -7.72
CA ILE A 177 2.86 9.82 -7.30
C ILE A 177 2.80 11.23 -6.71
N GLY A 178 3.94 11.82 -6.34
CA GLY A 178 3.99 13.13 -5.70
C GLY A 178 5.38 13.48 -5.18
N TRP A 179 5.41 14.36 -4.18
CA TRP A 179 6.64 14.83 -3.55
C TRP A 179 6.43 15.17 -2.07
N MET A 180 7.52 15.17 -1.31
CA MET A 180 7.56 15.65 0.07
C MET A 180 7.51 17.17 0.09
N ASP A 181 6.58 17.76 0.86
CA ASP A 181 6.37 19.21 0.94
C ASP A 181 7.12 19.81 2.14
N LYS A 182 7.49 21.09 2.06
CA LYS A 182 8.11 21.85 3.17
C LYS A 182 7.15 22.11 4.32
N THR A 183 5.84 22.13 4.03
CA THR A 183 4.80 22.32 5.04
C THR A 183 4.51 21.00 5.77
N LYS A 184 3.63 21.04 6.78
CA LYS A 184 3.14 19.81 7.44
C LYS A 184 1.83 19.30 6.84
N GLY A 185 1.34 19.93 5.79
CA GLY A 185 0.10 19.54 5.11
C GLY A 185 0.29 18.23 4.35
N ARG A 186 -0.64 17.29 4.53
CA ARG A 186 -0.68 16.01 3.81
C ARG A 186 -1.76 16.09 2.75
N LYS A 187 -1.38 16.60 1.59
CA LYS A 187 -2.30 16.93 0.50
C LYS A 187 -2.48 15.76 -0.46
N LEU A 188 -3.73 15.45 -0.76
CA LEU A 188 -4.12 14.45 -1.73
C LEU A 188 -4.95 15.09 -2.83
N HIS A 189 -4.48 14.97 -4.06
CA HIS A 189 -5.19 15.42 -5.26
C HIS A 189 -5.96 14.28 -5.91
N SER A 190 -7.18 14.58 -6.37
CA SER A 190 -7.95 13.72 -7.26
C SER A 190 -8.57 14.60 -8.36
N GLY A 191 -7.80 14.83 -9.42
CA GLY A 191 -8.12 15.86 -10.41
C GLY A 191 -7.99 17.25 -9.82
N GLU A 192 -9.08 18.01 -9.90
CA GLU A 192 -9.16 19.37 -9.34
C GLU A 192 -9.49 19.38 -7.84
N ILE A 193 -9.85 18.21 -7.28
CA ILE A 193 -10.23 18.10 -5.87
C ILE A 193 -8.97 17.94 -5.03
N LEU A 194 -8.81 18.84 -4.06
CA LEU A 194 -7.78 18.76 -3.02
C LEU A 194 -8.43 18.34 -1.71
N THR A 195 -7.89 17.28 -1.11
CA THR A 195 -8.25 16.82 0.23
C THR A 195 -7.00 16.72 1.11
N TYR A 196 -7.21 16.62 2.43
CA TYR A 196 -6.12 16.45 3.39
C TYR A 196 -6.25 15.09 4.07
N LEU A 197 -5.11 14.43 4.28
CA LEU A 197 -5.02 13.24 5.09
C LEU A 197 -4.76 13.67 6.55
N ASP A 198 -5.84 13.92 7.30
CA ASP A 198 -5.77 14.45 8.67
C ASP A 198 -5.53 13.37 9.72
N PHE A 199 -5.88 12.12 9.40
CA PHE A 199 -5.74 10.97 10.28
C PHE A 199 -5.13 9.80 9.53
N PRO A 200 -4.41 8.91 10.27
CA PRO A 200 -3.98 7.65 9.70
C PRO A 200 -5.18 6.83 9.18
N ALA A 201 -5.07 6.33 7.97
CA ALA A 201 -6.11 5.51 7.39
C ALA A 201 -6.31 4.22 8.21
N LYS A 202 -7.59 3.86 8.44
CA LYS A 202 -7.94 2.56 9.01
C LYS A 202 -7.99 1.53 7.89
N ASP A 203 -7.62 0.28 8.21
CA ASP A 203 -7.66 -0.81 7.25
C ASP A 203 -9.09 -1.24 6.93
N GLU A 204 -9.40 -1.32 5.64
CA GLU A 204 -10.70 -1.78 5.16
C GLU A 204 -10.81 -3.31 5.20
N LEU A 205 -9.70 -4.04 5.07
CA LEU A 205 -9.71 -5.50 5.14
C LEU A 205 -10.20 -5.98 6.49
N GLY A 206 -9.65 -5.42 7.59
CA GLY A 206 -10.09 -5.76 8.94
C GLY A 206 -11.58 -5.49 9.15
N ARG A 207 -12.11 -4.38 8.62
CA ARG A 207 -13.55 -4.06 8.68
C ARG A 207 -14.40 -5.12 7.98
N ILE A 208 -14.03 -5.52 6.77
CA ILE A 208 -14.78 -6.53 6.00
C ILE A 208 -14.73 -7.90 6.66
N LEU A 209 -13.58 -8.31 7.18
CA LEU A 209 -13.44 -9.60 7.85
C LEU A 209 -14.32 -9.69 9.09
N LEU A 210 -14.38 -8.63 9.91
CA LEU A 210 -15.24 -8.55 11.09
C LEU A 210 -16.74 -8.58 10.76
N LEU A 211 -17.16 -7.89 9.69
CA LEU A 211 -18.57 -7.90 9.24
C LEU A 211 -19.01 -9.28 8.75
N GLN A 212 -18.14 -10.03 8.11
CA GLN A 212 -18.45 -11.39 7.65
C GLN A 212 -18.51 -12.41 8.80
N GLU A 213 -17.75 -12.21 9.87
CA GLU A 213 -17.79 -13.04 11.07
C GLU A 213 -19.01 -12.71 11.97
N ASN A 214 -19.49 -11.44 11.95
CA ASN A 214 -20.63 -10.96 12.73
C ASN A 214 -21.56 -10.12 11.85
N PRO A 215 -22.46 -10.75 11.05
CA PRO A 215 -23.35 -10.02 10.16
C PRO A 215 -24.35 -9.09 10.89
N ALA A 216 -24.56 -9.28 12.20
CA ALA A 216 -25.41 -8.41 13.03
C ALA A 216 -24.71 -7.12 13.52
N ALA A 217 -23.41 -6.95 13.31
CA ALA A 217 -22.67 -5.76 13.74
C ALA A 217 -22.71 -4.59 12.74
N GLY A 218 -23.44 -4.74 11.64
CA GLY A 218 -23.55 -3.77 10.54
C GLY A 218 -24.89 -3.02 10.45
N ILE A 219 -25.68 -2.98 11.54
CA ILE A 219 -26.93 -2.23 11.62
C ILE A 219 -26.77 -1.06 12.59
#